data_2c8c458989b76b2fcaf71cdaf317969a
#
_entry.id   2c8c458989b76b2fcaf71cdaf317969a
#
_cell.length_a   1.000
_cell.length_b   1.000
_cell.length_c   1.000
_cell.angle_alpha   90.00
_cell.angle_beta   90.00
_cell.angle_gamma   90.00
#
_symmetry.space_group_name_H-M   'P 1'
#
loop_
_entity.id
_entity.type
_entity.pdbx_description
1 polymer ?
#
loop_
_entity_poly.entity_id
_entity_poly.type
_entity_poly.pdbx_seq_one_letter_code
_entity_poly.pdbx_strand_id
1 'polypeptide(L)'
;MEQERRKTHRYPFLASIEMREGASADKRTERVKELSLNGCYVEMAQPFAVGTKLGVKVFTETEYFEGQASVIYSQPDQGVGLIFRETKPYYLMVLRKWLLAAMMAKKTAGR
;
A
#
# COMPACT_ATOMS: atom_id res chain seq x y z
N MET A 1 -16.30 8.31 -15.35
CA MET A 1 -16.71 7.38 -14.34
C MET A 1 -15.55 6.92 -13.52
N GLU A 2 -15.62 7.22 -12.26
CA GLU A 2 -14.51 6.90 -11.37
C GLU A 2 -14.30 5.40 -11.22
N GLN A 3 -15.36 4.64 -11.18
CA GLN A 3 -15.23 3.20 -11.03
C GLN A 3 -14.48 2.58 -12.17
N GLU A 4 -14.60 3.14 -13.35
CA GLU A 4 -13.99 2.53 -14.51
C GLU A 4 -12.49 2.64 -14.51
N ARG A 5 -11.96 3.65 -13.83
CA ARG A 5 -10.52 3.80 -13.76
C ARG A 5 -9.89 2.96 -12.68
N ARG A 6 -10.69 2.52 -11.73
CA ARG A 6 -10.19 1.71 -10.64
C ARG A 6 -10.54 0.27 -10.92
N LYS A 7 -9.59 -0.45 -11.45
CA LYS A 7 -9.81 -1.83 -11.84
C LYS A 7 -9.75 -2.79 -10.68
N THR A 8 -9.15 -2.38 -9.57
CA THR A 8 -9.05 -3.21 -8.39
C THR A 8 -9.72 -2.49 -7.22
N HIS A 9 -10.31 -3.29 -6.36
CA HIS A 9 -10.93 -2.75 -5.16
C HIS A 9 -9.89 -2.51 -4.09
N ARG A 10 -10.15 -1.53 -3.26
CA ARG A 10 -9.33 -1.24 -2.09
C ARG A 10 -10.08 -1.64 -0.83
N TYR A 11 -9.35 -2.22 0.09
CA TYR A 11 -9.92 -2.71 1.33
C TYR A 11 -9.16 -2.12 2.51
N PRO A 12 -9.86 -1.78 3.59
CA PRO A 12 -9.17 -1.39 4.83
C PRO A 12 -8.25 -2.53 5.25
N PHE A 13 -7.04 -2.16 5.68
CA PHE A 13 -6.06 -3.18 6.03
C PHE A 13 -5.08 -2.61 7.05
N LEU A 14 -4.91 -3.32 8.16
CA LEU A 14 -4.02 -2.87 9.22
C LEU A 14 -2.64 -3.45 9.00
N ALA A 15 -1.71 -2.59 8.65
CA ALA A 15 -0.33 -2.98 8.45
C ALA A 15 0.53 -1.74 8.59
N SER A 16 1.82 -1.96 8.78
CA SER A 16 2.80 -0.88 8.75
C SER A 16 3.53 -0.92 7.43
N ILE A 17 4.08 0.22 7.04
CA ILE A 17 4.86 0.29 5.82
C ILE A 17 6.12 1.10 6.09
N GLU A 18 7.26 0.53 5.70
CA GLU A 18 8.52 1.25 5.66
C GLU A 18 8.73 1.74 4.25
N MET A 19 9.10 3.00 4.13
CA MET A 19 9.31 3.61 2.81
C MET A 19 10.68 4.26 2.80
N ARG A 20 11.43 4.00 1.72
CA ARG A 20 12.76 4.54 1.54
C ARG A 20 12.85 5.14 0.15
N GLU A 21 13.26 6.40 0.08
CA GLU A 21 13.36 7.08 -1.19
C GLU A 21 14.74 6.85 -1.79
N GLY A 22 14.77 6.21 -2.96
CA GLY A 22 16.02 5.96 -3.66
C GLY A 22 17.00 5.15 -2.82
N ALA A 23 18.26 5.59 -2.81
CA ALA A 23 19.31 4.93 -2.05
C ALA A 23 19.47 5.51 -0.66
N SER A 24 18.55 6.37 -0.23
CA SER A 24 18.63 7.01 1.08
C SER A 24 18.65 5.97 2.19
N ALA A 25 19.42 6.25 3.23
CA ALA A 25 19.42 5.40 4.41
C ALA A 25 18.20 5.68 5.28
N ASP A 26 17.56 6.82 5.09
CA ASP A 26 16.42 7.21 5.92
C ASP A 26 15.19 6.43 5.53
N LYS A 27 14.52 5.91 6.51
CA LYS A 27 13.26 5.20 6.32
C LYS A 27 12.16 5.94 7.06
N ARG A 28 10.97 5.89 6.48
CA ARG A 28 9.79 6.39 7.17
C ARG A 28 8.86 5.22 7.36
N THR A 29 8.36 5.06 8.58
CA THR A 29 7.42 4.01 8.90
C THR A 29 6.08 4.64 9.19
N GLU A 30 5.07 4.24 8.46
CA GLU A 30 3.74 4.79 8.57
C GLU A 30 2.72 3.66 8.57
N ARG A 31 1.46 4.02 8.62
CA ARG A 31 0.39 3.06 8.67
C ARG A 31 -0.32 2.99 7.33
N VAL A 32 -0.50 1.77 6.84
CA VAL A 32 -1.32 1.54 5.66
C VAL A 32 -2.77 1.68 6.08
N LYS A 33 -3.53 2.40 5.30
CA LYS A 33 -4.95 2.55 5.55
C LYS A 33 -5.78 1.65 4.66
N GLU A 34 -5.42 1.55 3.39
CA GLU A 34 -6.13 0.72 2.44
C GLU A 34 -5.14 0.00 1.55
N LEU A 35 -5.51 -1.19 1.13
CA LEU A 35 -4.66 -2.04 0.31
C LEU A 35 -5.46 -2.55 -0.88
N SER A 36 -4.79 -2.63 -2.04
CA SER A 36 -5.35 -3.26 -3.23
C SER A 36 -4.26 -4.09 -3.88
N LEU A 37 -4.64 -4.81 -4.93
CA LEU A 37 -3.66 -5.62 -5.66
C LEU A 37 -2.58 -4.75 -6.29
N ASN A 38 -2.91 -3.52 -6.67
CA ASN A 38 -1.98 -2.67 -7.39
C ASN A 38 -1.32 -1.60 -6.54
N GLY A 39 -1.75 -1.41 -5.31
CA GLY A 39 -1.16 -0.35 -4.52
C GLY A 39 -1.80 -0.21 -3.16
N CYS A 40 -1.50 0.90 -2.51
CA CYS A 40 -2.04 1.15 -1.18
C CYS A 40 -2.15 2.65 -0.93
N TYR A 41 -2.93 2.99 0.09
CA TYR A 41 -3.00 4.36 0.58
C TYR A 41 -2.36 4.39 1.96
N VAL A 42 -1.47 5.36 2.16
CA VAL A 42 -0.72 5.48 3.40
C VAL A 42 -0.99 6.84 4.01
N GLU A 43 -1.39 6.85 5.27
CA GLU A 43 -1.61 8.09 5.99
C GLU A 43 -0.27 8.67 6.41
N MET A 44 -0.05 9.93 6.10
CA MET A 44 1.15 10.61 6.55
C MET A 44 0.94 12.12 6.49
N ALA A 45 1.42 12.81 7.53
CA ALA A 45 1.22 14.24 7.64
C ALA A 45 2.04 15.02 6.62
N GLN A 46 3.24 14.53 6.32
CA GLN A 46 4.14 15.18 5.37
C GLN A 46 4.43 14.23 4.24
N PRO A 47 3.54 14.14 3.29
CA PRO A 47 3.65 13.12 2.25
C PRO A 47 4.74 13.42 1.24
N PHE A 48 5.22 12.34 0.60
CA PHE A 48 6.15 12.47 -0.51
C PHE A 48 5.45 13.12 -1.70
N ALA A 49 6.23 13.77 -2.54
CA ALA A 49 5.69 14.37 -3.76
C ALA A 49 5.28 13.30 -4.77
N VAL A 50 4.32 13.64 -5.61
CA VAL A 50 3.91 12.79 -6.71
C VAL A 50 5.11 12.51 -7.60
N GLY A 51 5.25 11.26 -8.02
CA GLY A 51 6.36 10.82 -8.85
C GLY A 51 7.52 10.27 -8.07
N THR A 52 7.54 10.42 -6.76
CA THR A 52 8.61 9.87 -5.93
C THR A 52 8.62 8.34 -6.04
N LYS A 53 9.82 7.80 -6.21
CA LYS A 53 9.98 6.34 -6.28
C LYS A 53 10.52 5.85 -4.95
N LEU A 54 9.91 4.80 -4.46
CA LEU A 54 10.17 4.31 -3.12
C LEU A 54 10.42 2.82 -3.13
N GLY A 55 11.36 2.38 -2.28
CA GLY A 55 11.40 1.00 -1.87
C GLY A 55 10.44 0.86 -0.70
N VAL A 56 9.60 -0.15 -0.72
CA VAL A 56 8.59 -0.31 0.32
C VAL A 56 8.62 -1.70 0.92
N LYS A 57 8.27 -1.76 2.19
CA LYS A 57 8.06 -3.03 2.88
C LYS A 57 6.79 -2.86 3.70
N VAL A 58 5.76 -3.58 3.31
CA VAL A 58 4.50 -3.61 4.04
C VAL A 58 4.52 -4.83 4.92
N PHE A 59 4.23 -4.68 6.20
CA PHE A 59 4.37 -5.82 7.09
C PHE A 59 3.30 -5.85 8.18
N THR A 60 2.97 -7.07 8.55
CA THR A 60 2.14 -7.38 9.70
C THR A 60 3.03 -8.06 10.73
N GLU A 61 2.42 -8.65 11.74
CA GLU A 61 3.20 -9.36 12.76
C GLU A 61 3.81 -10.65 12.25
N THR A 62 3.26 -11.21 11.18
CA THR A 62 3.66 -12.54 10.74
C THR A 62 4.24 -12.59 9.34
N GLU A 63 3.97 -11.61 8.52
CA GLU A 63 4.39 -11.67 7.12
C GLU A 63 4.76 -10.29 6.61
N TYR A 64 5.44 -10.26 5.49
CA TYR A 64 5.77 -9.00 4.86
C TYR A 64 5.80 -9.14 3.34
N PHE A 65 5.74 -8.00 2.70
CA PHE A 65 5.74 -7.84 1.26
C PHE A 65 6.73 -6.72 0.96
N GLU A 66 7.67 -6.98 0.06
CA GLU A 66 8.63 -5.96 -0.35
C GLU A 66 8.51 -5.70 -1.83
N GLY A 67 8.81 -4.47 -2.23
CA GLY A 67 8.80 -4.14 -3.63
C GLY A 67 9.11 -2.68 -3.85
N GLN A 68 8.87 -2.24 -5.06
CA GLN A 68 9.04 -0.86 -5.46
C GLN A 68 7.67 -0.24 -5.65
N ALA A 69 7.59 1.05 -5.38
CA ALA A 69 6.33 1.76 -5.54
C ALA A 69 6.60 3.17 -6.04
N SER A 70 5.59 3.78 -6.62
CA SER A 70 5.64 5.18 -7.04
C SER A 70 4.46 5.91 -6.43
N VAL A 71 4.69 7.15 -6.06
CA VAL A 71 3.62 8.01 -5.54
C VAL A 71 2.81 8.52 -6.71
N ILE A 72 1.53 8.22 -6.74
CA ILE A 72 0.66 8.66 -7.83
C ILE A 72 -0.25 9.81 -7.44
N TYR A 73 -0.48 10.01 -6.14
CA TYR A 73 -1.08 11.25 -5.69
C TYR A 73 -0.65 11.50 -4.25
N SER A 74 -0.81 12.75 -3.83
CA SER A 74 -0.29 13.19 -2.55
C SER A 74 -1.19 14.30 -2.03
N GLN A 75 -1.60 14.19 -0.79
CA GLN A 75 -2.47 15.18 -0.15
C GLN A 75 -1.83 15.63 1.15
N PRO A 76 -1.46 16.90 1.25
CA PRO A 76 -0.85 17.42 2.49
C PRO A 76 -1.71 17.11 3.70
N ASP A 77 -1.06 16.73 4.78
CA ASP A 77 -1.70 16.41 6.05
C ASP A 77 -2.59 15.19 6.01
N GLN A 78 -2.63 14.46 4.90
CA GLN A 78 -3.46 13.29 4.77
C GLN A 78 -2.66 12.05 4.41
N GLY A 79 -2.02 12.06 3.24
CA GLY A 79 -1.26 10.88 2.87
C GLY A 79 -0.96 10.78 1.39
N VAL A 80 -0.51 9.60 1.01
CA VAL A 80 -0.11 9.32 -0.38
C VAL A 80 -0.79 8.08 -0.88
N GLY A 81 -1.07 8.07 -2.18
CA GLY A 81 -1.47 6.86 -2.89
C GLY A 81 -0.26 6.30 -3.61
N LEU A 82 0.00 5.03 -3.41
CA LEU A 82 1.15 4.34 -4.00
C LEU A 82 0.67 3.29 -4.97
N ILE A 83 1.41 3.15 -6.08
CA ILE A 83 1.20 2.05 -7.00
C ILE A 83 2.43 1.16 -6.92
N PHE A 84 2.22 -0.15 -6.78
CA PHE A 84 3.32 -1.10 -6.70
C PHE A 84 3.91 -1.33 -8.09
N ARG A 85 5.23 -1.48 -8.13
CA ARG A 85 5.98 -1.76 -9.35
C ARG A 85 6.75 -3.06 -9.17
N GLU A 86 6.80 -3.87 -10.19
CA GLU A 86 7.73 -5.02 -10.23
C GLU A 86 7.64 -5.91 -8.99
N THR A 87 6.44 -6.30 -8.62
CA THR A 87 6.25 -7.19 -7.48
C THR A 87 6.67 -8.60 -7.86
N LYS A 88 7.55 -9.19 -7.05
CA LYS A 88 7.99 -10.56 -7.29
C LYS A 88 6.86 -11.54 -6.99
N PRO A 89 6.83 -12.68 -7.69
CA PRO A 89 5.74 -13.64 -7.50
C PRO A 89 5.52 -14.07 -6.05
N TYR A 90 6.59 -14.27 -5.30
CA TYR A 90 6.45 -14.66 -3.90
C TYR A 90 5.66 -13.60 -3.12
N TYR A 91 6.00 -12.34 -3.31
CA TYR A 91 5.33 -11.27 -2.58
C TYR A 91 3.93 -11.02 -3.11
N LEU A 92 3.72 -11.30 -4.38
CA LEU A 92 2.38 -11.21 -4.92
C LEU A 92 1.44 -12.20 -4.25
N MET A 93 1.96 -13.38 -3.91
CA MET A 93 1.17 -14.37 -3.17
C MET A 93 0.80 -13.87 -1.78
N VAL A 94 1.74 -13.22 -1.11
CA VAL A 94 1.47 -12.64 0.20
C VAL A 94 0.38 -11.57 0.09
N LEU A 95 0.50 -10.71 -0.91
CA LEU A 95 -0.47 -9.65 -1.13
C LEU A 95 -1.86 -10.22 -1.40
N ARG A 96 -1.95 -11.24 -2.23
CA ARG A 96 -3.24 -11.86 -2.52
C ARG A 96 -3.85 -12.49 -1.29
N LYS A 97 -3.02 -13.11 -0.47
CA LYS A 97 -3.49 -13.72 0.77
C LYS A 97 -4.07 -12.66 1.69
N TRP A 98 -3.38 -11.53 1.83
CA TRP A 98 -3.86 -10.44 2.66
C TRP A 98 -5.18 -9.87 2.13
N LEU A 99 -5.27 -9.71 0.81
CA LEU A 99 -6.48 -9.16 0.22
C LEU A 99 -7.66 -10.09 0.39
N LEU A 100 -7.42 -11.39 0.27
CA LEU A 100 -8.48 -12.35 0.49
C LEU A 100 -8.97 -12.25 1.93
N ALA A 101 -8.07 -12.14 2.89
CA ALA A 101 -8.45 -12.00 4.28
C ALA A 101 -9.24 -10.71 4.51
N ALA A 102 -8.83 -9.60 3.88
CA ALA A 102 -9.52 -8.34 4.02
C ALA A 102 -10.91 -8.40 3.41
N MET A 103 -11.04 -9.07 2.28
CA MET A 103 -12.35 -9.26 1.65
C MET A 103 -13.28 -10.06 2.54
N MET A 104 -12.78 -11.11 3.14
CA MET A 104 -13.58 -11.94 4.02
C MET A 104 -14.01 -11.17 5.27
N ALA A 105 -13.10 -10.39 5.83
CA ALA A 105 -13.41 -9.58 7.01
C ALA A 105 -14.49 -8.55 6.69
N LYS A 106 -14.38 -7.88 5.55
CA LYS A 106 -15.36 -6.89 5.14
C LYS A 106 -16.72 -7.53 4.94
N LYS A 107 -16.73 -8.68 4.28
CA LYS A 107 -17.97 -9.39 4.03
C LYS A 107 -18.64 -9.79 5.34
N THR A 108 -17.86 -10.28 6.28
CA THR A 108 -18.38 -10.66 7.58
C THR A 108 -18.91 -9.44 8.32
N ALA A 109 -18.17 -8.35 8.30
CA ALA A 109 -18.57 -7.14 9.02
C ALA A 109 -19.82 -6.52 8.42
N GLY A 110 -20.09 -6.78 7.18
CA GLY A 110 -21.26 -6.22 6.52
C GLY A 110 -22.58 -6.89 6.86
N ARG A 111 -22.54 -7.85 7.77
CA ARG A 111 -23.75 -8.55 8.11
C ARG A 111 -24.51 -7.82 9.23
#